data_04dca94e6b3686410ed311979ff4966d
#
_entry.id   04dca94e6b3686410ed311979ff4966d
#
_cell.length_a   1.000
_cell.length_b   1.000
_cell.length_c   1.000
_cell.angle_alpha   90.00
_cell.angle_beta   90.00
_cell.angle_gamma   90.00
#
_symmetry.space_group_name_H-M   'P 1'
#
loop_
_entity.id
_entity.type
_entity.pdbx_description
1 polymer ?
#
loop_
_entity_poly.entity_id
_entity_poly.type
_entity_poly.pdbx_seq_one_letter_code
_entity_poly.pdbx_strand_id
1 'polypeptide(L)'
;MALHQASGRWRLGLLLALITAACWASLPIALKVTLEQLDAITLTWFRFLVATVVMLGWLAWRGGLSAFGGLDRKRWWHLSAAALLLIGNYVFYLLGVQHTTPANAQLLIQLAPLLMALGGIFVFREIYQFGQWCGLAIIACGLVLFFSDQLKGAALGTQAYLIGSAAVIFAAVVWAGYALIQKQLLLRLGSQSILFFIYLVASLVLLPFSQPQKVLSLDTKHAWA
;
A
#
# COMPACT_ATOMS: atom_id res chain seq x y z
N MET A 1 -12.51 -23.17 8.63
CA MET A 1 -13.68 -22.31 8.43
C MET A 1 -13.48 -21.55 7.14
N ALA A 2 -14.32 -21.72 6.14
CA ALA A 2 -14.27 -20.98 4.90
C ALA A 2 -14.65 -19.51 5.15
N LEU A 3 -13.67 -18.60 5.08
CA LEU A 3 -13.84 -17.17 5.34
C LEU A 3 -14.62 -16.42 4.24
N HIS A 4 -14.95 -17.07 3.13
CA HIS A 4 -15.68 -16.50 2.02
C HIS A 4 -16.80 -17.41 1.55
N GLN A 5 -18.05 -17.06 1.89
CA GLN A 5 -19.20 -17.55 1.15
C GLN A 5 -19.25 -16.76 -0.18
N ALA A 6 -19.19 -17.46 -1.29
CA ALA A 6 -19.33 -16.86 -2.61
C ALA A 6 -20.71 -16.19 -2.73
N SER A 7 -20.74 -14.87 -2.85
CA SER A 7 -21.99 -14.08 -2.95
C SER A 7 -22.76 -14.30 -4.25
N GLY A 8 -22.26 -15.11 -5.18
CA GLY A 8 -22.83 -15.34 -6.52
C GLY A 8 -22.77 -14.13 -7.48
N ARG A 9 -22.32 -12.95 -7.00
CA ARG A 9 -22.26 -11.71 -7.80
C ARG A 9 -20.92 -11.54 -8.51
N TRP A 10 -20.45 -12.58 -9.20
CA TRP A 10 -19.11 -12.58 -9.81
C TRP A 10 -18.89 -11.44 -10.83
N ARG A 11 -19.93 -11.06 -11.60
CA ARG A 11 -19.88 -9.95 -12.58
C ARG A 11 -19.60 -8.61 -11.90
N LEU A 12 -20.27 -8.32 -10.78
CA LEU A 12 -20.03 -7.12 -9.99
C LEU A 12 -18.62 -7.15 -9.38
N GLY A 13 -18.20 -8.31 -8.86
CA GLY A 13 -16.84 -8.49 -8.35
C GLY A 13 -15.77 -8.25 -9.41
N LEU A 14 -15.96 -8.75 -10.62
CA LEU A 14 -15.06 -8.53 -11.75
C LEU A 14 -15.01 -7.04 -12.16
N LEU A 15 -16.16 -6.38 -12.26
CA LEU A 15 -16.23 -4.95 -12.58
C LEU A 15 -15.49 -4.11 -11.55
N LEU A 16 -15.72 -4.35 -10.25
CA LEU A 16 -15.04 -3.64 -9.17
C LEU A 16 -13.53 -3.92 -9.18
N ALA A 17 -13.11 -5.14 -9.48
CA ALA A 17 -11.71 -5.49 -9.62
C ALA A 17 -11.03 -4.74 -10.78
N LEU A 18 -11.70 -4.66 -11.94
CA LEU A 18 -11.20 -3.91 -13.11
C LEU A 18 -11.09 -2.40 -12.82
N ILE A 19 -12.09 -1.81 -12.18
CA ILE A 19 -12.05 -0.39 -11.78
C ILE A 19 -10.88 -0.16 -10.80
N THR A 20 -10.74 -1.03 -9.81
CA THR A 20 -9.64 -0.94 -8.84
C THR A 20 -8.29 -1.07 -9.54
N ALA A 21 -8.14 -2.02 -10.46
CA ALA A 21 -6.91 -2.20 -11.22
C ALA A 21 -6.57 -0.97 -12.07
N ALA A 22 -7.57 -0.36 -12.73
CA ALA A 22 -7.38 0.87 -13.50
C ALA A 22 -6.94 2.04 -12.61
N CYS A 23 -7.57 2.22 -11.44
CA CYS A 23 -7.15 3.23 -10.46
C CYS A 23 -5.70 3.00 -9.97
N TRP A 24 -5.34 1.75 -9.70
CA TRP A 24 -3.97 1.44 -9.25
C TRP A 24 -2.93 1.59 -10.36
N ALA A 25 -3.30 1.33 -11.62
CA ALA A 25 -2.40 1.51 -12.76
C ALA A 25 -2.14 2.99 -13.07
N SER A 26 -3.14 3.85 -12.91
CA SER A 26 -3.00 5.31 -13.12
C SER A 26 -2.30 6.04 -11.96
N LEU A 27 -2.38 5.50 -10.75
CA LEU A 27 -1.88 6.13 -9.52
C LEU A 27 -0.39 6.52 -9.59
N PRO A 28 0.57 5.68 -10.05
CA PRO A 28 1.97 6.06 -10.10
C PRO A 28 2.26 7.24 -11.05
N ILE A 29 1.47 7.36 -12.11
CA ILE A 29 1.58 8.47 -13.08
C ILE A 29 1.14 9.77 -12.40
N ALA A 30 -0.03 9.77 -11.77
CA ALA A 30 -0.53 10.92 -11.02
C ALA A 30 0.44 11.33 -9.89
N LEU A 31 0.94 10.37 -9.13
CA LEU A 31 1.93 10.60 -8.08
C LEU A 31 3.21 11.23 -8.64
N LYS A 32 3.71 10.76 -9.79
CA LYS A 32 4.93 11.32 -10.41
C LYS A 32 4.76 12.79 -10.76
N VAL A 33 3.62 13.17 -11.33
CA VAL A 33 3.29 14.58 -11.64
C VAL A 33 3.24 15.43 -10.37
N THR A 34 2.56 14.94 -9.31
CA THR A 34 2.44 15.68 -8.04
C THR A 34 3.80 15.83 -7.34
N LEU A 35 4.68 14.83 -7.45
CA LEU A 35 6.03 14.85 -6.88
C LEU A 35 6.98 15.85 -7.55
N GLU A 36 6.57 16.50 -8.66
CA GLU A 36 7.33 17.64 -9.23
C GLU A 36 7.30 18.87 -8.31
N GLN A 37 6.24 19.03 -7.51
CA GLN A 37 6.06 20.18 -6.61
C GLN A 37 6.07 19.81 -5.13
N LEU A 38 5.63 18.61 -4.77
CA LEU A 38 5.59 18.11 -3.39
C LEU A 38 6.64 17.04 -3.16
N ASP A 39 7.23 17.07 -1.98
CA ASP A 39 8.04 15.95 -1.50
C ASP A 39 7.16 14.75 -1.09
N ALA A 40 7.76 13.55 -1.09
CA ALA A 40 7.06 12.29 -0.81
C ALA A 40 6.36 12.28 0.57
N ILE A 41 6.97 12.91 1.59
CA ILE A 41 6.42 12.95 2.94
C ILE A 41 5.19 13.84 3.00
N THR A 42 5.27 15.06 2.45
CA THR A 42 4.15 16.02 2.42
C THR A 42 2.96 15.47 1.64
N LEU A 43 3.21 14.86 0.48
CA LEU A 43 2.16 14.23 -0.32
C LEU A 43 1.50 13.07 0.42
N THR A 44 2.29 12.20 1.07
CA THR A 44 1.77 11.10 1.87
C THR A 44 0.95 11.61 3.05
N TRP A 45 1.45 12.61 3.77
CA TRP A 45 0.75 13.24 4.89
C TRP A 45 -0.62 13.78 4.47
N PHE A 46 -0.67 14.56 3.40
CA PHE A 46 -1.91 15.14 2.90
C PHE A 46 -2.95 14.09 2.54
N ARG A 47 -2.55 13.03 1.84
CA ARG A 47 -3.42 11.90 1.47
C ARG A 47 -4.00 11.21 2.71
N PHE A 48 -3.18 10.98 3.74
CA PHE A 48 -3.65 10.37 4.98
C PHE A 48 -4.54 11.31 5.79
N LEU A 49 -4.28 12.61 5.80
CA LEU A 49 -5.14 13.60 6.45
C LEU A 49 -6.53 13.61 5.83
N VAL A 50 -6.63 13.71 4.50
CA VAL A 50 -7.92 13.67 3.78
C VAL A 50 -8.65 12.36 4.05
N ALA A 51 -7.95 11.23 3.95
CA ALA A 51 -8.53 9.92 4.25
C ALA A 51 -9.02 9.81 5.70
N THR A 52 -8.28 10.38 6.66
CA THR A 52 -8.68 10.41 8.08
C THR A 52 -9.99 11.16 8.26
N VAL A 53 -10.11 12.37 7.68
CA VAL A 53 -11.31 13.21 7.79
C VAL A 53 -12.53 12.49 7.20
N VAL A 54 -12.38 11.92 6.00
CA VAL A 54 -13.45 11.17 5.33
C VAL A 54 -13.88 9.95 6.15
N MET A 55 -12.90 9.17 6.64
CA MET A 55 -13.19 7.96 7.43
C MET A 55 -13.76 8.29 8.80
N LEU A 56 -13.33 9.39 9.43
CA LEU A 56 -13.91 9.87 10.69
C LEU A 56 -15.40 10.20 10.50
N GLY A 57 -15.72 10.98 9.48
CA GLY A 57 -17.12 11.33 9.16
C GLY A 57 -17.98 10.08 8.91
N TRP A 58 -17.44 9.13 8.14
CA TRP A 58 -18.11 7.87 7.86
C TRP A 58 -18.36 7.03 9.13
N LEU A 59 -17.31 6.84 9.96
CA LEU A 59 -17.42 6.04 11.19
C LEU A 59 -18.29 6.74 12.24
N ALA A 60 -18.24 8.06 12.36
CA ALA A 60 -19.13 8.83 13.25
C ALA A 60 -20.59 8.62 12.86
N TRP A 61 -20.89 8.71 11.54
CA TRP A 61 -22.25 8.48 11.04
C TRP A 61 -22.75 7.05 11.26
N ARG A 62 -21.86 6.05 11.13
CA ARG A 62 -22.20 4.62 11.29
C ARG A 62 -22.08 4.10 12.71
N GLY A 63 -21.66 4.90 13.69
CA GLY A 63 -21.41 4.46 15.07
C GLY A 63 -20.22 3.51 15.21
N GLY A 64 -19.34 3.46 14.23
CA GLY A 64 -18.22 2.50 14.15
C GLY A 64 -17.05 2.82 15.10
N LEU A 65 -17.04 3.97 15.77
CA LEU A 65 -15.99 4.35 16.71
C LEU A 65 -15.97 3.48 17.97
N SER A 66 -17.12 2.88 18.34
CA SER A 66 -17.20 1.92 19.46
C SER A 66 -16.36 0.65 19.27
N ALA A 67 -15.95 0.35 18.04
CA ALA A 67 -15.13 -0.83 17.74
C ALA A 67 -13.76 -0.84 18.44
N PHE A 68 -13.27 0.31 18.90
CA PHE A 68 -12.01 0.45 19.65
C PHE A 68 -12.17 0.18 21.15
N GLY A 69 -13.41 0.17 21.66
CA GLY A 69 -13.71 -0.16 23.05
C GLY A 69 -13.41 -1.66 23.31
N GLY A 70 -12.60 -1.93 24.33
CA GLY A 70 -12.32 -3.32 24.73
C GLY A 70 -11.19 -4.02 23.94
N LEU A 71 -10.39 -3.29 23.20
CA LEU A 71 -9.18 -3.86 22.57
C LEU A 71 -8.11 -4.17 23.62
N ASP A 72 -7.56 -5.37 23.58
CA ASP A 72 -6.44 -5.78 24.41
C ASP A 72 -5.10 -5.15 23.94
N ARG A 73 -4.10 -5.15 24.82
CA ARG A 73 -2.77 -4.57 24.55
C ARG A 73 -2.12 -5.17 23.30
N LYS A 74 -2.35 -6.46 23.04
CA LYS A 74 -1.79 -7.14 21.86
C LYS A 74 -2.35 -6.59 20.55
N ARG A 75 -3.66 -6.30 20.51
CA ARG A 75 -4.32 -5.71 19.32
C ARG A 75 -3.90 -4.28 19.07
N TRP A 76 -3.73 -3.49 20.14
CA TRP A 76 -3.16 -2.14 20.02
C TRP A 76 -1.76 -2.18 19.44
N TRP A 77 -0.93 -3.14 19.88
CA TRP A 77 0.39 -3.35 19.28
C TRP A 77 0.32 -3.71 17.79
N HIS A 78 -0.56 -4.64 17.40
CA HIS A 78 -0.75 -4.98 16.00
C HIS A 78 -1.25 -3.80 15.16
N LEU A 79 -2.18 -2.99 15.67
CA LEU A 79 -2.66 -1.78 15.00
C LEU A 79 -1.53 -0.76 14.80
N SER A 80 -0.73 -0.53 15.83
CA SER A 80 0.41 0.40 15.76
C SER A 80 1.49 -0.11 14.79
N ALA A 81 1.80 -1.40 14.85
CA ALA A 81 2.74 -2.02 13.90
C ALA A 81 2.22 -1.94 12.46
N ALA A 82 0.93 -2.24 12.23
CA ALA A 82 0.31 -2.09 10.91
C ALA A 82 0.37 -0.64 10.41
N ALA A 83 0.14 0.36 11.29
CA ALA A 83 0.24 1.76 10.94
C ALA A 83 1.67 2.14 10.52
N LEU A 84 2.68 1.77 11.30
CA LEU A 84 4.09 2.06 10.98
C LEU A 84 4.53 1.39 9.67
N LEU A 85 4.15 0.13 9.45
CA LEU A 85 4.48 -0.57 8.21
C LEU A 85 3.78 0.08 7.00
N LEU A 86 2.52 0.49 7.13
CA LEU A 86 1.83 1.14 6.01
C LEU A 86 2.39 2.54 5.73
N ILE A 87 2.73 3.32 6.77
CA ILE A 87 3.43 4.61 6.62
C ILE A 87 4.74 4.40 5.87
N GLY A 88 5.56 3.45 6.32
CA GLY A 88 6.81 3.08 5.67
C GLY A 88 6.60 2.71 4.20
N ASN A 89 5.62 1.83 3.90
CA ASN A 89 5.29 1.48 2.52
C ASN A 89 5.02 2.73 1.66
N TYR A 90 4.14 3.62 2.10
CA TYR A 90 3.77 4.81 1.31
C TYR A 90 4.95 5.76 1.09
N VAL A 91 5.71 6.05 2.14
CA VAL A 91 6.86 6.96 2.04
C VAL A 91 7.93 6.37 1.11
N PHE A 92 8.33 5.11 1.32
CA PHE A 92 9.36 4.48 0.50
C PHE A 92 8.90 4.22 -0.94
N TYR A 93 7.61 3.92 -1.15
CA TYR A 93 7.05 3.80 -2.50
C TYR A 93 7.12 5.13 -3.26
N LEU A 94 6.71 6.24 -2.63
CA LEU A 94 6.77 7.55 -3.26
C LEU A 94 8.22 8.00 -3.52
N LEU A 95 9.13 7.76 -2.58
CA LEU A 95 10.57 7.99 -2.81
C LEU A 95 11.07 7.17 -4.02
N GLY A 96 10.62 5.94 -4.13
CA GLY A 96 10.92 5.10 -5.29
C GLY A 96 10.38 5.67 -6.60
N VAL A 97 9.12 6.09 -6.64
CA VAL A 97 8.49 6.73 -7.81
C VAL A 97 9.20 8.04 -8.18
N GLN A 98 9.65 8.81 -7.19
CA GLN A 98 10.37 10.06 -7.40
C GLN A 98 11.70 9.84 -8.14
N HIS A 99 12.45 8.79 -7.78
CA HIS A 99 13.79 8.50 -8.29
C HIS A 99 13.83 7.49 -9.43
N THR A 100 12.71 6.86 -9.77
CA THR A 100 12.59 5.91 -10.88
C THR A 100 11.50 6.34 -11.87
N THR A 101 11.03 5.39 -12.68
CA THR A 101 9.86 5.58 -13.53
C THR A 101 8.61 4.97 -12.89
N PRO A 102 7.40 5.49 -13.18
CA PRO A 102 6.15 4.88 -12.73
C PRO A 102 6.03 3.40 -13.12
N ALA A 103 6.49 3.03 -14.33
CA ALA A 103 6.47 1.66 -14.81
C ALA A 103 7.38 0.75 -13.96
N ASN A 104 8.62 1.21 -13.66
CA ASN A 104 9.53 0.46 -12.81
C ASN A 104 8.96 0.27 -11.39
N ALA A 105 8.45 1.34 -10.77
CA ALA A 105 7.85 1.26 -9.45
C ALA A 105 6.65 0.30 -9.42
N GLN A 106 5.78 0.34 -10.45
CA GLN A 106 4.60 -0.52 -10.54
C GLN A 106 4.94 -1.99 -10.77
N LEU A 107 6.03 -2.29 -11.45
CA LEU A 107 6.51 -3.67 -11.62
C LEU A 107 7.20 -4.19 -10.36
N LEU A 108 8.08 -3.40 -9.75
CA LEU A 108 8.79 -3.78 -8.52
C LEU A 108 7.86 -4.02 -7.33
N ILE A 109 6.78 -3.22 -7.20
CA ILE A 109 5.82 -3.39 -6.10
C ILE A 109 5.06 -4.72 -6.18
N GLN A 110 5.03 -5.40 -7.35
CA GLN A 110 4.45 -6.73 -7.49
C GLN A 110 5.20 -7.82 -6.71
N LEU A 111 6.36 -7.50 -6.17
CA LEU A 111 7.00 -8.35 -5.17
C LEU A 111 6.11 -8.50 -3.90
N ALA A 112 5.30 -7.50 -3.57
CA ALA A 112 4.46 -7.50 -2.38
C ALA A 112 3.40 -8.62 -2.36
N PRO A 113 2.59 -8.86 -3.42
CA PRO A 113 1.68 -10.01 -3.49
C PRO A 113 2.40 -11.35 -3.37
N LEU A 114 3.60 -11.49 -3.98
CA LEU A 114 4.42 -12.69 -3.87
C LEU A 114 4.83 -12.95 -2.42
N LEU A 115 5.37 -11.94 -1.75
CA LEU A 115 5.77 -12.03 -0.34
C LEU A 115 4.56 -12.26 0.59
N MET A 116 3.41 -11.67 0.29
CA MET A 116 2.17 -11.91 1.04
C MET A 116 1.70 -13.35 0.89
N ALA A 117 1.76 -13.93 -0.30
CA ALA A 117 1.41 -15.32 -0.54
C ALA A 117 2.35 -16.27 0.23
N LEU A 118 3.66 -16.05 0.15
CA LEU A 118 4.65 -16.80 0.92
C LEU A 118 4.42 -16.64 2.43
N GLY A 119 4.17 -15.42 2.90
CA GLY A 119 3.82 -15.15 4.30
C GLY A 119 2.54 -15.88 4.72
N GLY A 120 1.53 -15.98 3.85
CA GLY A 120 0.32 -16.78 4.07
C GLY A 120 0.64 -18.25 4.35
N ILE A 121 1.52 -18.83 3.54
CA ILE A 121 1.96 -20.23 3.70
C ILE A 121 2.74 -20.41 5.00
N PHE A 122 3.77 -19.59 5.25
CA PHE A 122 4.69 -19.78 6.37
C PHE A 122 4.10 -19.36 7.72
N VAL A 123 3.35 -18.23 7.75
CA VAL A 123 2.82 -17.66 8.99
C VAL A 123 1.45 -18.26 9.35
N PHE A 124 0.56 -18.40 8.35
CA PHE A 124 -0.80 -18.90 8.57
C PHE A 124 -0.97 -20.37 8.21
N ARG A 125 0.07 -21.03 7.69
CA ARG A 125 0.06 -22.43 7.26
C ARG A 125 -1.06 -22.69 6.24
N GLU A 126 -1.27 -21.76 5.32
CA GLU A 126 -2.26 -21.90 4.26
C GLU A 126 -1.86 -23.01 3.30
N ILE A 127 -2.81 -23.86 2.96
CA ILE A 127 -2.59 -24.95 2.01
C ILE A 127 -2.89 -24.43 0.62
N TYR A 128 -1.88 -24.42 -0.23
CA TYR A 128 -2.00 -23.98 -1.63
C TYR A 128 -2.26 -25.19 -2.52
N GLN A 129 -3.23 -25.02 -3.43
CA GLN A 129 -3.49 -25.97 -4.50
C GLN A 129 -2.43 -25.86 -5.58
N PHE A 130 -2.26 -26.91 -6.40
CA PHE A 130 -1.26 -26.96 -7.47
C PHE A 130 -1.34 -25.74 -8.43
N GLY A 131 -2.56 -25.34 -8.83
CA GLY A 131 -2.74 -24.15 -9.70
C GLY A 131 -2.25 -22.84 -9.06
N GLN A 132 -2.37 -22.70 -7.74
CA GLN A 132 -1.86 -21.51 -7.01
C GLN A 132 -0.32 -21.50 -6.97
N TRP A 133 0.32 -22.66 -6.83
CA TRP A 133 1.78 -22.80 -6.93
C TRP A 133 2.27 -22.45 -8.33
N CYS A 134 1.57 -22.92 -9.38
CA CYS A 134 1.90 -22.55 -10.76
C CYS A 134 1.80 -21.03 -10.98
N GLY A 135 0.72 -20.40 -10.49
CA GLY A 135 0.56 -18.94 -10.57
C GLY A 135 1.69 -18.19 -9.84
N LEU A 136 2.06 -18.65 -8.64
CA LEU A 136 3.16 -18.07 -7.87
C LEU A 136 4.50 -18.20 -8.59
N ALA A 137 4.76 -19.35 -9.19
CA ALA A 137 5.97 -19.60 -9.99
C ALA A 137 6.04 -18.68 -11.24
N ILE A 138 4.92 -18.50 -11.94
CA ILE A 138 4.83 -17.60 -13.11
C ILE A 138 5.15 -16.15 -12.69
N ILE A 139 4.58 -15.67 -11.58
CA ILE A 139 4.88 -14.32 -11.05
C ILE A 139 6.35 -14.21 -10.68
N ALA A 140 6.91 -15.20 -9.99
CA ALA A 140 8.31 -15.21 -9.59
C ALA A 140 9.25 -15.20 -10.81
N CYS A 141 8.98 -16.02 -11.82
CA CYS A 141 9.74 -16.04 -13.09
C CYS A 141 9.65 -14.68 -13.82
N GLY A 142 8.46 -14.08 -13.91
CA GLY A 142 8.28 -12.76 -14.50
C GLY A 142 9.10 -11.68 -13.80
N LEU A 143 9.08 -11.68 -12.45
CA LEU A 143 9.91 -10.76 -11.66
C LEU A 143 11.41 -10.99 -11.88
N VAL A 144 11.88 -12.24 -11.89
CA VAL A 144 13.29 -12.56 -12.13
C VAL A 144 13.74 -12.08 -13.52
N LEU A 145 12.94 -12.32 -14.56
CA LEU A 145 13.21 -11.83 -15.90
C LEU A 145 13.29 -10.29 -15.93
N PHE A 146 12.33 -9.64 -15.33
CA PHE A 146 12.32 -8.17 -15.21
C PHE A 146 13.56 -7.65 -14.47
N PHE A 147 13.90 -8.24 -13.31
CA PHE A 147 15.09 -7.86 -12.56
C PHE A 147 16.39 -8.11 -13.33
N SER A 148 16.47 -9.20 -14.09
CA SER A 148 17.67 -9.50 -14.89
C SER A 148 17.93 -8.45 -15.98
N ASP A 149 16.86 -7.92 -16.60
CA ASP A 149 16.97 -6.83 -17.57
C ASP A 149 17.32 -5.49 -16.90
N GLN A 150 16.72 -5.22 -15.72
CA GLN A 150 17.05 -4.04 -14.93
C GLN A 150 18.52 -4.04 -14.46
N LEU A 151 19.07 -5.18 -14.07
CA LEU A 151 20.47 -5.31 -13.69
C LEU A 151 21.42 -5.07 -14.87
N LYS A 152 21.05 -5.50 -16.07
CA LYS A 152 21.82 -5.20 -17.29
C LYS A 152 21.76 -3.69 -17.62
N GLY A 153 20.58 -3.05 -17.46
CA GLY A 153 20.41 -1.62 -17.61
C GLY A 153 21.01 -0.80 -16.45
N ALA A 154 21.11 -1.37 -15.25
CA ALA A 154 21.69 -0.71 -14.08
C ALA A 154 23.20 -0.46 -14.20
N ALA A 155 23.90 -1.21 -15.03
CA ALA A 155 25.29 -0.89 -15.41
C ALA A 155 25.41 0.47 -16.12
N LEU A 156 24.30 1.00 -16.64
CA LEU A 156 24.15 2.32 -17.28
C LEU A 156 23.29 3.29 -16.46
N GLY A 157 22.70 2.82 -15.35
CA GLY A 157 21.76 3.58 -14.52
C GLY A 157 22.45 4.54 -13.54
N THR A 158 21.80 5.68 -13.28
CA THR A 158 22.27 6.61 -12.25
C THR A 158 22.10 6.00 -10.86
N GLN A 159 22.97 6.39 -9.91
CA GLN A 159 22.85 5.95 -8.50
C GLN A 159 21.46 6.24 -7.92
N ALA A 160 20.82 7.36 -8.30
CA ALA A 160 19.48 7.71 -7.88
C ALA A 160 18.44 6.66 -8.29
N TYR A 161 18.54 6.11 -9.52
CA TYR A 161 17.63 5.06 -10.00
C TYR A 161 17.72 3.76 -9.18
N LEU A 162 18.95 3.37 -8.80
CA LEU A 162 19.18 2.19 -7.96
C LEU A 162 18.59 2.39 -6.57
N ILE A 163 18.81 3.56 -5.95
CA ILE A 163 18.25 3.92 -4.65
C ILE A 163 16.72 3.91 -4.71
N GLY A 164 16.13 4.49 -5.74
CA GLY A 164 14.68 4.49 -5.95
C GLY A 164 14.11 3.09 -6.10
N SER A 165 14.77 2.22 -6.88
CA SER A 165 14.35 0.82 -7.04
C SER A 165 14.44 0.04 -5.73
N ALA A 166 15.52 0.22 -4.96
CA ALA A 166 15.67 -0.37 -3.63
C ALA A 166 14.58 0.11 -2.66
N ALA A 167 14.20 1.39 -2.72
CA ALA A 167 13.12 1.94 -1.92
C ALA A 167 11.77 1.27 -2.24
N VAL A 168 11.45 1.03 -3.52
CA VAL A 168 10.22 0.29 -3.91
C VAL A 168 10.25 -1.15 -3.43
N ILE A 169 11.39 -1.85 -3.54
CA ILE A 169 11.54 -3.22 -3.03
C ILE A 169 11.29 -3.25 -1.52
N PHE A 170 11.89 -2.32 -0.78
CA PHE A 170 11.65 -2.19 0.66
C PHE A 170 10.17 -1.89 0.96
N ALA A 171 9.53 -0.99 0.18
CA ALA A 171 8.10 -0.73 0.29
C ALA A 171 7.26 -2.00 0.09
N ALA A 172 7.61 -2.88 -0.86
CA ALA A 172 6.93 -4.15 -1.08
C ALA A 172 7.05 -5.09 0.13
N VAL A 173 8.22 -5.16 0.75
CA VAL A 173 8.46 -6.01 1.95
C VAL A 173 7.61 -5.53 3.13
N VAL A 174 7.63 -4.22 3.43
CA VAL A 174 6.85 -3.68 4.55
C VAL A 174 5.36 -3.74 4.28
N TRP A 175 4.92 -3.61 3.03
CA TRP A 175 3.52 -3.81 2.66
C TRP A 175 3.05 -5.24 2.90
N ALA A 176 3.86 -6.23 2.54
CA ALA A 176 3.55 -7.63 2.81
C ALA A 176 3.41 -7.88 4.32
N GLY A 177 4.33 -7.34 5.13
CA GLY A 177 4.23 -7.39 6.60
C GLY A 177 2.95 -6.74 7.13
N TYR A 178 2.59 -5.55 6.63
CA TYR A 178 1.33 -4.89 6.93
C TYR A 178 0.13 -5.76 6.60
N ALA A 179 0.08 -6.34 5.39
CA ALA A 179 -1.04 -7.16 4.93
C ALA A 179 -1.25 -8.41 5.81
N LEU A 180 -0.17 -9.05 6.25
CA LEU A 180 -0.24 -10.20 7.16
C LEU A 180 -0.79 -9.82 8.54
N ILE A 181 -0.38 -8.67 9.10
CA ILE A 181 -0.92 -8.15 10.36
C ILE A 181 -2.39 -7.75 10.19
N GLN A 182 -2.71 -7.05 9.10
CA GLN A 182 -4.09 -6.65 8.80
C GLN A 182 -5.03 -7.86 8.71
N LYS A 183 -4.58 -8.96 8.11
CA LYS A 183 -5.35 -10.21 8.04
C LYS A 183 -5.73 -10.72 9.43
N GLN A 184 -4.84 -10.62 10.42
CA GLN A 184 -5.15 -10.98 11.81
C GLN A 184 -6.11 -9.99 12.47
N LEU A 185 -5.95 -8.70 12.22
CA LEU A 185 -6.81 -7.66 12.77
C LEU A 185 -8.25 -7.77 12.26
N LEU A 186 -8.44 -8.15 10.99
CA LEU A 186 -9.75 -8.33 10.35
C LEU A 186 -10.60 -9.44 10.97
N LEU A 187 -10.01 -10.32 11.77
CA LEU A 187 -10.78 -11.32 12.53
C LEU A 187 -11.64 -10.71 13.66
N ARG A 188 -11.36 -9.46 14.05
CA ARG A 188 -12.01 -8.80 15.20
C ARG A 188 -12.45 -7.37 14.93
N LEU A 189 -11.82 -6.69 13.98
CA LEU A 189 -12.08 -5.29 13.63
C LEU A 189 -12.56 -5.21 12.18
N GLY A 190 -13.49 -4.30 11.93
CA GLY A 190 -13.85 -3.96 10.57
C GLY A 190 -12.70 -3.27 9.82
N SER A 191 -12.60 -3.51 8.53
CA SER A 191 -11.58 -2.88 7.66
C SER A 191 -11.56 -1.34 7.81
N GLN A 192 -12.73 -0.74 7.91
CA GLN A 192 -12.89 0.72 8.04
C GLN A 192 -12.26 1.26 9.33
N SER A 193 -12.47 0.58 10.46
CA SER A 193 -11.87 0.97 11.74
C SER A 193 -10.34 0.84 11.73
N ILE A 194 -9.83 -0.26 11.15
CA ILE A 194 -8.39 -0.47 11.00
C ILE A 194 -7.78 0.66 10.16
N LEU A 195 -8.34 0.95 8.99
CA LEU A 195 -7.85 1.99 8.09
C LEU A 195 -7.95 3.38 8.72
N PHE A 196 -9.05 3.70 9.40
CA PHE A 196 -9.19 4.97 10.13
C PHE A 196 -8.05 5.17 11.13
N PHE A 197 -7.80 4.16 11.98
CA PHE A 197 -6.71 4.24 12.96
C PHE A 197 -5.35 4.45 12.29
N ILE A 198 -5.07 3.69 11.23
CA ILE A 198 -3.80 3.80 10.49
C ILE A 198 -3.65 5.19 9.89
N TYR A 199 -4.68 5.72 9.22
CA TYR A 199 -4.63 7.04 8.59
C TYR A 199 -4.50 8.16 9.62
N LEU A 200 -5.18 8.04 10.77
CA LEU A 200 -5.04 8.97 11.88
C LEU A 200 -3.60 8.99 12.42
N VAL A 201 -3.05 7.82 12.74
CA VAL A 201 -1.67 7.72 13.21
C VAL A 201 -0.69 8.25 12.17
N ALA A 202 -0.88 7.91 10.90
CA ALA A 202 -0.03 8.37 9.82
C ALA A 202 -0.07 9.90 9.66
N SER A 203 -1.25 10.51 9.72
CA SER A 203 -1.38 11.96 9.63
C SER A 203 -0.71 12.69 10.81
N LEU A 204 -0.77 12.11 12.02
CA LEU A 204 -0.09 12.67 13.19
C LEU A 204 1.43 12.48 13.15
N VAL A 205 1.90 11.29 12.79
CA VAL A 205 3.34 10.97 12.75
C VAL A 205 4.06 11.74 11.65
N LEU A 206 3.44 11.91 10.48
CA LEU A 206 4.07 12.60 9.36
C LEU A 206 3.95 14.13 9.43
N LEU A 207 3.03 14.66 10.24
CA LEU A 207 2.82 16.12 10.36
C LEU A 207 4.13 16.91 10.63
N PRO A 208 4.98 16.54 11.61
CA PRO A 208 6.19 17.32 11.90
C PRO A 208 7.23 17.28 10.77
N PHE A 209 7.14 16.32 9.86
CA PHE A 209 8.06 16.16 8.73
C PHE A 209 7.47 16.70 7.42
N SER A 210 6.22 17.10 7.41
CA SER A 210 5.51 17.62 6.24
C SER A 210 5.61 19.14 6.14
N GLN A 211 5.34 19.66 4.95
CA GLN A 211 5.31 21.10 4.66
C GLN A 211 3.91 21.50 4.18
N PRO A 212 2.93 21.68 5.09
CA PRO A 212 1.52 21.93 4.73
C PRO A 212 1.33 23.13 3.80
N GLN A 213 2.19 24.16 3.91
CA GLN A 213 2.11 25.37 3.11
C GLN A 213 2.29 25.07 1.60
N LYS A 214 3.10 24.07 1.25
CA LYS A 214 3.30 23.67 -0.15
C LYS A 214 2.04 23.08 -0.79
N VAL A 215 1.16 22.48 -0.01
CA VAL A 215 -0.11 21.94 -0.51
C VAL A 215 -1.04 23.09 -0.94
N LEU A 216 -1.02 24.21 -0.22
CA LEU A 216 -1.85 25.39 -0.53
C LEU A 216 -1.34 26.17 -1.74
N SER A 217 -0.08 25.99 -2.14
CA SER A 217 0.56 26.67 -3.25
C SER A 217 0.64 25.83 -4.53
N LEU A 218 -0.06 24.68 -4.59
CA LEU A 218 -0.08 23.83 -5.78
C LEU A 218 -0.75 24.54 -6.97
N ASP A 219 -0.10 24.47 -8.13
CA ASP A 219 -0.71 24.87 -9.40
C ASP A 219 -1.89 23.98 -9.75
N THR A 220 -2.87 24.54 -10.49
CA THR A 220 -4.09 23.84 -10.87
C THR A 220 -3.80 22.51 -11.59
N LYS A 221 -2.75 22.43 -12.41
CA LYS A 221 -2.32 21.21 -13.10
C LYS A 221 -1.93 20.09 -12.14
N HIS A 222 -1.28 20.43 -11.02
CA HIS A 222 -0.77 19.46 -10.02
C HIS A 222 -1.80 19.15 -8.93
N ALA A 223 -2.78 20.04 -8.75
CA ALA A 223 -3.87 19.85 -7.79
C ALA A 223 -4.87 18.76 -8.22
N TRP A 224 -4.93 18.42 -9.51
CA TRP A 224 -5.86 17.42 -10.06
C TRP A 224 -5.19 16.09 -10.44
N ALA A 225 -3.90 15.93 -10.23
CA ALA A 225 -3.15 14.69 -10.44
C ALA A 225 -3.26 13.77 -9.21
#